data_0cf28fdb8a9f8a94a8428922d40d7dc2
#
_entry.id   0cf28fdb8a9f8a94a8428922d40d7dc2
#
_cell.length_a   1.000
_cell.length_b   1.000
_cell.length_c   1.000
_cell.angle_alpha   90.00
_cell.angle_beta   90.00
_cell.angle_gamma   90.00
#
_symmetry.space_group_name_H-M   'P 1'
#
loop_
_entity.id
_entity.type
_entity.pdbx_description
1 polymer ?
#
loop_
_entity_poly.entity_id
_entity_poly.type
_entity_poly.pdbx_seq_one_letter_code
_entity_poly.pdbx_strand_id
1 'polypeptide(L)'
;MRALTPPVGPGRVRPTTGWEPGRAVEAVLTEHEVGDLLEVAWTREETSRARYVGRGRGGPARPKKTEWKVRYQVTAVRRKEVAIGHREARMGWRVQVTNVPRARLSLVESVVAYRGGWTLERGFHLLKDRPLGIRPLHVRRDDQVAGLARLVTLALRMLTLLEMLVRRGQKESGKKRPGLYPGRVSRTTESPTGSRVLSAIAREGITATEVGDGEGRRWHLSPLPELVQGVLSSLGLSEAIYNRILASSN
;
A
#
# COMPACT_ATOMS: atom_id res chain seq x y z
N MET A 1 23.45 -0.94 -19.84
CA MET A 1 24.56 -1.37 -20.71
C MET A 1 24.38 -1.02 -22.19
N ARG A 2 23.22 -1.25 -22.83
CA ARG A 2 22.99 -0.82 -24.25
C ARG A 2 23.16 0.69 -24.48
N ALA A 3 22.93 1.52 -23.48
CA ALA A 3 23.14 2.96 -23.55
C ALA A 3 24.62 3.34 -23.63
N LEU A 4 25.53 2.54 -23.09
CA LEU A 4 26.97 2.76 -23.09
C LEU A 4 27.62 2.39 -24.42
N THR A 5 27.01 1.52 -25.21
CA THR A 5 27.46 1.09 -26.54
C THR A 5 26.32 1.27 -27.55
N PRO A 6 25.97 2.51 -27.90
CA PRO A 6 24.91 2.76 -28.87
C PRO A 6 25.29 2.21 -30.24
N PRO A 7 24.31 1.66 -31.00
CA PRO A 7 24.56 1.21 -32.35
C PRO A 7 25.08 2.35 -33.25
N VAL A 8 25.93 2.01 -34.21
CA VAL A 8 26.44 2.99 -35.17
C VAL A 8 25.31 3.44 -36.07
N GLY A 9 25.01 4.76 -36.09
CA GLY A 9 23.97 5.34 -36.94
C GLY A 9 24.24 6.83 -37.20
N PRO A 10 23.70 7.42 -38.28
CA PRO A 10 23.82 8.83 -38.55
C PRO A 10 23.11 9.66 -37.47
N GLY A 11 23.73 10.78 -37.06
CA GLY A 11 23.11 11.75 -36.13
C GLY A 11 23.25 11.48 -34.64
N ARG A 12 23.91 10.40 -34.19
CA ARG A 12 24.15 10.16 -32.76
C ARG A 12 25.47 10.76 -32.28
N VAL A 13 25.40 11.54 -31.21
CA VAL A 13 26.58 12.10 -30.54
C VAL A 13 27.35 10.93 -29.92
N ARG A 14 28.62 10.82 -30.29
CA ARG A 14 29.55 9.84 -29.72
C ARG A 14 30.26 10.48 -28.55
N PRO A 15 30.53 9.76 -27.46
CA PRO A 15 31.41 10.26 -26.42
C PRO A 15 32.79 10.55 -27.07
N THR A 16 33.18 11.81 -27.08
CA THR A 16 34.48 12.29 -27.54
C THR A 16 35.45 12.32 -26.36
N THR A 17 36.74 12.48 -26.68
CA THR A 17 37.90 12.66 -25.78
C THR A 17 37.54 13.08 -24.35
N GLY A 18 37.88 12.23 -23.35
CA GLY A 18 37.62 12.45 -21.93
C GLY A 18 36.55 11.56 -21.30
N TRP A 19 35.80 10.80 -22.10
CA TRP A 19 34.86 9.82 -21.57
C TRP A 19 35.59 8.55 -21.09
N GLU A 20 35.46 8.28 -19.78
CA GLU A 20 36.04 7.11 -19.14
C GLU A 20 34.97 6.00 -19.03
N PRO A 21 35.08 4.92 -19.83
CA PRO A 21 34.08 3.86 -19.85
C PRO A 21 33.98 3.15 -18.50
N GLY A 22 35.09 3.02 -17.76
CA GLY A 22 35.12 2.44 -16.44
C GLY A 22 34.19 3.18 -15.48
N ARG A 23 34.29 4.50 -15.39
CA ARG A 23 33.42 5.32 -14.54
C ARG A 23 31.95 5.26 -14.97
N ALA A 24 31.68 5.22 -16.26
CA ALA A 24 30.31 5.12 -16.77
C ALA A 24 29.68 3.75 -16.48
N VAL A 25 30.45 2.68 -16.58
CA VAL A 25 30.02 1.33 -16.18
C VAL A 25 29.79 1.27 -14.67
N GLU A 26 30.72 1.79 -13.88
CA GLU A 26 30.64 1.81 -12.43
C GLU A 26 29.43 2.63 -11.92
N ALA A 27 29.16 3.79 -12.56
CA ALA A 27 27.96 4.58 -12.23
C ALA A 27 26.66 3.79 -12.45
N VAL A 28 26.54 3.07 -13.57
CA VAL A 28 25.36 2.22 -13.84
C VAL A 28 25.26 1.06 -12.84
N LEU A 29 26.37 0.42 -12.51
CA LEU A 29 26.40 -0.68 -11.54
C LEU A 29 26.01 -0.20 -10.13
N THR A 30 26.45 1.01 -9.76
CA THR A 30 26.12 1.65 -8.47
C THR A 30 24.66 2.08 -8.42
N GLU A 31 24.15 2.71 -9.47
CA GLU A 31 22.73 3.12 -9.57
C GLU A 31 21.78 1.95 -9.37
N HIS A 32 22.15 0.78 -9.86
CA HIS A 32 21.34 -0.44 -9.74
C HIS A 32 21.76 -1.34 -8.57
N GLU A 33 22.72 -0.94 -7.76
CA GLU A 33 23.22 -1.70 -6.59
C GLU A 33 23.66 -3.14 -6.96
N VAL A 34 24.30 -3.31 -8.12
CA VAL A 34 24.72 -4.63 -8.66
C VAL A 34 26.22 -4.76 -8.94
N GLY A 35 27.03 -3.83 -8.45
CA GLY A 35 28.47 -3.84 -8.67
C GLY A 35 29.21 -5.05 -8.12
N ASP A 36 28.72 -5.57 -7.00
CA ASP A 36 29.21 -6.79 -6.38
C ASP A 36 28.73 -8.08 -7.08
N LEU A 37 27.66 -8.00 -7.89
CA LEU A 37 27.00 -9.13 -8.53
C LEU A 37 27.39 -9.35 -9.99
N LEU A 38 27.90 -8.31 -10.64
CA LEU A 38 28.21 -8.33 -12.07
C LEU A 38 29.66 -7.95 -12.34
N GLU A 39 30.22 -8.58 -13.37
CA GLU A 39 31.51 -8.21 -13.97
C GLU A 39 31.27 -7.75 -15.39
N VAL A 40 31.79 -6.59 -15.75
CA VAL A 40 31.60 -5.99 -17.07
C VAL A 40 32.94 -5.88 -17.77
N ALA A 41 33.07 -6.56 -18.92
CA ALA A 41 34.21 -6.44 -19.80
C ALA A 41 33.90 -5.47 -20.94
N TRP A 42 34.88 -4.66 -21.30
CA TRP A 42 34.77 -3.71 -22.40
C TRP A 42 36.09 -3.64 -23.17
N THR A 43 36.02 -3.29 -24.45
CA THR A 43 37.17 -3.08 -25.33
C THR A 43 37.22 -1.68 -25.85
N ARG A 44 38.43 -1.18 -26.13
CA ARG A 44 38.68 0.12 -26.74
C ARG A 44 39.11 -0.14 -28.20
N GLU A 45 38.34 0.38 -29.14
CA GLU A 45 38.63 0.34 -30.54
C GLU A 45 39.08 1.72 -31.04
N GLU A 46 40.25 1.80 -31.66
CA GLU A 46 40.74 3.01 -32.29
C GLU A 46 40.66 2.90 -33.79
N THR A 47 40.04 3.86 -34.44
CA THR A 47 39.97 3.94 -35.89
C THR A 47 40.54 5.27 -36.33
N SER A 48 41.50 5.25 -37.21
CA SER A 48 42.05 6.46 -37.82
C SER A 48 41.43 6.74 -39.18
N ARG A 49 41.11 8.01 -39.45
CA ARG A 49 40.62 8.42 -40.76
C ARG A 49 41.43 9.65 -41.21
N ALA A 50 42.06 9.52 -42.37
CA ALA A 50 42.71 10.65 -43.00
C ALA A 50 41.66 11.56 -43.67
N ARG A 51 41.69 12.85 -43.35
CA ARG A 51 40.80 13.87 -43.93
C ARG A 51 41.65 14.98 -44.53
N TYR A 52 41.31 15.41 -45.75
CA TYR A 52 41.96 16.58 -46.36
C TYR A 52 41.67 17.86 -45.61
N VAL A 53 42.66 18.71 -45.44
CA VAL A 53 42.51 20.03 -44.78
C VAL A 53 42.00 21.08 -45.78
N GLY A 54 40.93 21.81 -45.42
CA GLY A 54 40.33 22.91 -46.22
C GLY A 54 39.24 22.44 -47.19
N ARG A 55 38.57 23.39 -47.85
CA ARG A 55 37.47 23.17 -48.81
C ARG A 55 38.04 22.86 -50.21
N GLY A 56 37.44 21.92 -50.94
CA GLY A 56 37.73 21.58 -52.32
C GLY A 56 38.07 20.11 -52.55
N ARG A 57 38.27 19.73 -53.84
CA ARG A 57 38.51 18.35 -54.25
C ARG A 57 39.89 17.90 -53.78
N GLY A 58 40.00 16.68 -53.22
CA GLY A 58 41.24 16.09 -52.75
C GLY A 58 42.23 15.84 -53.89
N GLY A 59 43.53 15.90 -53.61
CA GLY A 59 44.59 15.61 -54.58
C GLY A 59 45.89 15.16 -53.85
N PRO A 60 46.84 14.55 -54.56
CA PRO A 60 48.06 13.97 -53.96
C PRO A 60 48.93 14.95 -53.20
N ALA A 61 48.95 16.22 -53.61
CA ALA A 61 49.76 17.29 -52.97
C ALA A 61 49.05 17.99 -51.78
N ARG A 62 47.86 17.58 -51.44
CA ARG A 62 47.09 18.27 -50.41
C ARG A 62 47.34 17.68 -49.01
N PRO A 63 47.56 18.53 -47.99
CA PRO A 63 47.82 18.06 -46.64
C PRO A 63 46.61 17.28 -46.08
N LYS A 64 46.87 16.16 -45.47
CA LYS A 64 45.87 15.31 -44.78
C LYS A 64 46.10 15.44 -43.28
N LYS A 65 45.02 15.53 -42.53
CA LYS A 65 45.00 15.43 -41.07
C LYS A 65 44.41 14.09 -40.71
N THR A 66 45.14 13.32 -39.90
CA THR A 66 44.59 12.07 -39.35
C THR A 66 43.72 12.36 -38.13
N GLU A 67 42.45 12.03 -38.23
CA GLU A 67 41.53 12.11 -37.11
C GLU A 67 41.37 10.71 -36.50
N TRP A 68 41.69 10.62 -35.22
CA TRP A 68 41.52 9.38 -34.46
C TRP A 68 40.13 9.36 -33.84
N LYS A 69 39.40 8.26 -34.00
CA LYS A 69 38.13 8.00 -33.33
C LYS A 69 38.32 6.84 -32.40
N VAL A 70 38.07 7.07 -31.13
CA VAL A 70 38.07 6.05 -30.11
C VAL A 70 36.60 5.64 -29.84
N ARG A 71 36.38 4.33 -29.86
CA ARG A 71 35.09 3.73 -29.50
C ARG A 71 35.31 2.72 -28.39
N TYR A 72 34.45 2.76 -27.39
CA TYR A 72 34.40 1.76 -26.34
C TYR A 72 33.18 0.87 -26.56
N GLN A 73 33.36 -0.45 -26.43
CA GLN A 73 32.29 -1.42 -26.60
C GLN A 73 32.26 -2.35 -25.40
N VAL A 74 31.09 -2.49 -24.74
CA VAL A 74 30.86 -3.51 -23.72
C VAL A 74 30.78 -4.86 -24.44
N THR A 75 31.76 -5.73 -24.18
CA THR A 75 31.91 -7.04 -24.87
C THR A 75 31.21 -8.16 -24.10
N ALA A 76 31.22 -8.10 -22.77
CA ALA A 76 30.57 -9.11 -21.95
C ALA A 76 30.05 -8.52 -20.65
N VAL A 77 28.96 -9.10 -20.17
CA VAL A 77 28.43 -8.89 -18.81
C VAL A 77 28.28 -10.27 -18.20
N ARG A 78 29.07 -10.55 -17.17
CA ARG A 78 29.09 -11.84 -16.48
C ARG A 78 28.48 -11.72 -15.09
N ARG A 79 27.74 -12.73 -14.71
CA ARG A 79 27.18 -12.83 -13.36
C ARG A 79 28.19 -13.48 -12.43
N LYS A 80 28.39 -12.92 -11.25
CA LYS A 80 29.19 -13.52 -10.17
C LYS A 80 28.29 -14.44 -9.36
N GLU A 81 28.09 -15.67 -9.81
CA GLU A 81 27.09 -16.61 -9.27
C GLU A 81 27.25 -16.86 -7.77
N VAL A 82 28.48 -16.92 -7.26
CA VAL A 82 28.73 -17.07 -5.82
C VAL A 82 28.21 -15.88 -5.02
N ALA A 83 28.46 -14.65 -5.47
CA ALA A 83 27.98 -13.43 -4.81
C ALA A 83 26.45 -13.35 -4.88
N ILE A 84 25.87 -13.72 -6.02
CA ILE A 84 24.42 -13.79 -6.20
C ILE A 84 23.81 -14.81 -5.24
N GLY A 85 24.36 -16.02 -5.15
CA GLY A 85 23.89 -17.05 -4.23
C GLY A 85 23.94 -16.61 -2.76
N HIS A 86 25.01 -15.90 -2.34
CA HIS A 86 25.09 -15.32 -1.00
C HIS A 86 24.05 -14.22 -0.76
N ARG A 87 23.72 -13.43 -1.77
CA ARG A 87 22.68 -12.40 -1.67
C ARG A 87 21.30 -13.02 -1.61
N GLU A 88 21.01 -14.00 -2.47
CA GLU A 88 19.75 -14.75 -2.49
C GLU A 88 19.51 -15.50 -1.19
N ALA A 89 20.52 -16.12 -0.59
CA ALA A 89 20.41 -16.82 0.70
C ALA A 89 19.97 -15.89 1.85
N ARG A 90 20.25 -14.59 1.73
CA ARG A 90 19.84 -13.57 2.74
C ARG A 90 18.55 -12.85 2.37
N MET A 91 18.01 -13.04 1.17
CA MET A 91 16.75 -12.44 0.74
C MET A 91 15.58 -12.99 1.54
N GLY A 92 14.69 -12.08 1.94
CA GLY A 92 13.50 -12.44 2.72
C GLY A 92 13.76 -12.58 4.22
N TRP A 93 14.99 -12.55 4.69
CA TRP A 93 15.30 -12.51 6.10
C TRP A 93 14.91 -11.16 6.71
N ARG A 94 14.27 -11.22 7.87
CA ARG A 94 13.92 -10.03 8.65
C ARG A 94 14.41 -10.24 10.09
N VAL A 95 15.15 -9.30 10.60
CA VAL A 95 15.58 -9.30 12.00
C VAL A 95 14.45 -8.71 12.83
N GLN A 96 14.01 -9.45 13.85
CA GLN A 96 13.05 -9.01 14.84
C GLN A 96 13.71 -9.01 16.20
N VAL A 97 13.53 -7.93 16.94
CA VAL A 97 14.08 -7.78 18.30
C VAL A 97 12.93 -7.65 19.27
N THR A 98 12.97 -8.41 20.36
CA THR A 98 12.00 -8.34 21.44
C THR A 98 12.71 -8.40 22.79
N ASN A 99 12.18 -7.72 23.79
CA ASN A 99 12.59 -7.80 25.18
C ASN A 99 11.79 -8.85 25.98
N VAL A 100 10.86 -9.54 25.31
CA VAL A 100 10.06 -10.61 25.95
C VAL A 100 10.92 -11.85 26.10
N PRO A 101 11.02 -12.45 27.32
CA PRO A 101 11.77 -13.68 27.52
C PRO A 101 11.29 -14.83 26.63
N ARG A 102 12.23 -15.64 26.15
CA ARG A 102 11.94 -16.78 25.25
C ARG A 102 10.91 -17.79 25.82
N ALA A 103 10.86 -17.91 27.14
CA ALA A 103 9.88 -18.76 27.82
C ALA A 103 8.42 -18.26 27.68
N ARG A 104 8.23 -16.97 27.35
CA ARG A 104 6.91 -16.34 27.19
C ARG A 104 6.55 -16.06 25.75
N LEU A 105 7.51 -16.05 24.84
CA LEU A 105 7.30 -15.77 23.42
C LEU A 105 8.32 -16.57 22.61
N SER A 106 7.86 -17.61 21.95
CA SER A 106 8.67 -18.39 21.00
C SER A 106 8.96 -17.59 19.71
N LEU A 107 9.92 -18.06 18.90
CA LEU A 107 10.23 -17.45 17.61
C LEU A 107 8.99 -17.40 16.68
N VAL A 108 8.22 -18.48 16.62
CA VAL A 108 7.02 -18.56 15.77
C VAL A 108 5.98 -17.56 16.26
N GLU A 109 5.71 -17.51 17.55
CA GLU A 109 4.76 -16.55 18.13
C GLU A 109 5.20 -15.10 17.91
N SER A 110 6.50 -14.82 18.01
CA SER A 110 7.01 -13.47 17.73
C SER A 110 6.78 -13.04 16.29
N VAL A 111 6.96 -13.97 15.33
CA VAL A 111 6.65 -13.71 13.91
C VAL A 111 5.15 -13.49 13.70
N VAL A 112 4.30 -14.29 14.34
CA VAL A 112 2.84 -14.14 14.27
C VAL A 112 2.40 -12.82 14.89
N ALA A 113 2.93 -12.48 16.07
CA ALA A 113 2.65 -11.20 16.74
C ALA A 113 3.06 -10.00 15.88
N TYR A 114 4.27 -10.03 15.30
CA TYR A 114 4.72 -8.98 14.38
C TYR A 114 3.82 -8.84 13.15
N ARG A 115 3.45 -9.96 12.53
CA ARG A 115 2.53 -9.97 11.38
C ARG A 115 1.13 -9.49 11.75
N GLY A 116 0.73 -9.62 13.01
CA GLY A 116 -0.53 -9.08 13.55
C GLY A 116 -0.53 -7.56 13.70
N GLY A 117 0.62 -6.88 13.60
CA GLY A 117 0.75 -5.42 13.75
C GLY A 117 -0.14 -4.59 12.82
N TRP A 118 -0.52 -5.13 11.66
CA TRP A 118 -1.45 -4.49 10.73
C TRP A 118 -2.81 -4.17 11.37
N THR A 119 -3.22 -4.89 12.41
CA THR A 119 -4.47 -4.62 13.13
C THR A 119 -4.39 -3.31 13.91
N LEU A 120 -3.22 -3.00 14.48
CA LEU A 120 -2.94 -1.73 15.15
C LEU A 120 -2.89 -0.58 14.15
N GLU A 121 -2.18 -0.77 13.03
CA GLU A 121 -2.11 0.23 11.95
C GLU A 121 -3.50 0.55 11.40
N ARG A 122 -4.32 -0.47 11.18
CA ARG A 122 -5.72 -0.31 10.79
C ARG A 122 -6.52 0.45 11.84
N GLY A 123 -6.32 0.15 13.12
CA GLY A 123 -6.94 0.87 14.23
C GLY A 123 -6.60 2.36 14.19
N PHE A 124 -5.33 2.71 14.06
CA PHE A 124 -4.87 4.09 13.93
C PHE A 124 -5.40 4.78 12.66
N HIS A 125 -5.51 4.06 11.54
CA HIS A 125 -6.12 4.59 10.33
C HIS A 125 -7.61 4.96 10.56
N LEU A 126 -8.39 4.08 11.18
CA LEU A 126 -9.78 4.35 11.52
C LEU A 126 -9.96 5.50 12.50
N LEU A 127 -9.01 5.68 13.45
CA LEU A 127 -9.01 6.82 14.38
C LEU A 127 -8.70 8.15 13.69
N LYS A 128 -7.68 8.16 12.81
CA LYS A 128 -7.19 9.38 12.16
C LYS A 128 -8.11 9.86 11.05
N ASP A 129 -8.60 8.91 10.24
CA ASP A 129 -9.39 9.18 9.06
C ASP A 129 -10.87 8.77 9.27
N ARG A 130 -11.64 8.68 8.20
CA ARG A 130 -13.02 8.19 8.28
C ARG A 130 -13.05 6.69 8.62
N PRO A 131 -14.01 6.21 9.45
CA PRO A 131 -15.24 6.89 9.86
C PRO A 131 -15.15 7.73 11.12
N LEU A 132 -14.11 7.58 11.96
CA LEU A 132 -14.05 8.28 13.26
C LEU A 132 -13.47 9.69 13.16
N GLY A 133 -12.45 9.89 12.31
CA GLY A 133 -12.00 11.18 11.85
C GLY A 133 -11.52 12.17 12.92
N ILE A 134 -10.56 11.79 13.77
CA ILE A 134 -9.98 12.71 14.73
C ILE A 134 -9.22 13.88 14.09
N ARG A 135 -8.91 13.79 12.79
CA ARG A 135 -8.25 14.86 12.04
C ARG A 135 -9.24 15.62 11.14
N PRO A 136 -9.10 16.96 11.06
CA PRO A 136 -8.19 17.81 11.84
C PRO A 136 -8.63 17.93 13.30
N LEU A 137 -7.65 18.09 14.22
CA LEU A 137 -7.93 18.29 15.64
C LEU A 137 -8.32 19.75 15.88
N HIS A 138 -9.58 19.98 16.30
CA HIS A 138 -10.11 21.33 16.53
C HIS A 138 -10.05 21.78 18.00
N VAL A 139 -9.72 20.86 18.91
CA VAL A 139 -9.60 21.15 20.35
C VAL A 139 -8.14 21.46 20.70
N ARG A 140 -7.94 22.38 21.66
CA ARG A 140 -6.61 22.89 22.04
C ARG A 140 -6.26 22.62 23.51
N ARG A 141 -7.24 22.51 24.38
CA ARG A 141 -7.02 22.27 25.82
C ARG A 141 -6.73 20.79 26.04
N ASP A 142 -5.80 20.49 26.92
CA ASP A 142 -5.35 19.13 27.23
C ASP A 142 -6.48 18.22 27.72
N ASP A 143 -7.38 18.75 28.57
CA ASP A 143 -8.56 18.04 29.06
C ASP A 143 -9.51 17.66 27.93
N GLN A 144 -9.74 18.58 26.97
CA GLN A 144 -10.57 18.35 25.79
C GLN A 144 -9.91 17.33 24.83
N VAL A 145 -8.58 17.42 24.63
CA VAL A 145 -7.84 16.45 23.82
C VAL A 145 -7.94 15.07 24.45
N ALA A 146 -7.73 14.96 25.77
CA ALA A 146 -7.85 13.69 26.50
C ALA A 146 -9.27 13.13 26.44
N GLY A 147 -10.30 13.98 26.61
CA GLY A 147 -11.71 13.60 26.48
C GLY A 147 -12.05 13.08 25.09
N LEU A 148 -11.65 13.83 24.05
CA LEU A 148 -11.84 13.41 22.65
C LEU A 148 -11.13 12.10 22.34
N ALA A 149 -9.87 11.93 22.76
CA ALA A 149 -9.13 10.70 22.54
C ALA A 149 -9.81 9.49 23.19
N ARG A 150 -10.35 9.64 24.40
CA ARG A 150 -11.13 8.59 25.09
C ARG A 150 -12.41 8.25 24.33
N LEU A 151 -13.16 9.27 23.90
CA LEU A 151 -14.41 9.09 23.14
C LEU A 151 -14.14 8.34 21.82
N VAL A 152 -13.16 8.78 21.05
CA VAL A 152 -12.84 8.16 19.76
C VAL A 152 -12.27 6.75 19.94
N THR A 153 -11.53 6.50 21.03
CA THR A 153 -11.06 5.14 21.38
C THR A 153 -12.25 4.23 21.73
N LEU A 154 -13.23 4.73 22.47
CA LEU A 154 -14.46 3.98 22.76
C LEU A 154 -15.23 3.67 21.46
N ALA A 155 -15.38 4.66 20.60
CA ALA A 155 -16.03 4.48 19.29
C ALA A 155 -15.30 3.45 18.42
N LEU A 156 -13.96 3.43 18.44
CA LEU A 156 -13.17 2.40 17.74
C LEU A 156 -13.44 1.01 18.30
N ARG A 157 -13.51 0.87 19.63
CA ARG A 157 -13.84 -0.42 20.28
C ARG A 157 -15.23 -0.90 19.89
N MET A 158 -16.23 -0.03 19.88
CA MET A 158 -17.58 -0.36 19.44
C MET A 158 -17.61 -0.78 17.97
N LEU A 159 -16.91 -0.05 17.11
CA LEU A 159 -16.81 -0.36 15.67
C LEU A 159 -16.16 -1.71 15.42
N THR A 160 -15.08 -2.03 16.11
CA THR A 160 -14.37 -3.30 15.98
C THR A 160 -15.17 -4.46 16.56
N LEU A 161 -15.87 -4.25 17.66
CA LEU A 161 -16.77 -5.25 18.26
C LEU A 161 -17.94 -5.57 17.31
N LEU A 162 -18.59 -4.54 16.75
CA LEU A 162 -19.64 -4.71 15.74
C LEU A 162 -19.13 -5.55 14.57
N GLU A 163 -17.95 -5.22 14.03
CA GLU A 163 -17.34 -5.94 12.93
C GLU A 163 -17.10 -7.42 13.27
N MET A 164 -16.55 -7.66 14.45
CA MET A 164 -16.26 -9.02 14.93
C MET A 164 -17.54 -9.86 15.07
N LEU A 165 -18.58 -9.28 15.70
CA LEU A 165 -19.85 -9.99 15.95
C LEU A 165 -20.60 -10.28 14.64
N VAL A 166 -20.65 -9.31 13.72
CA VAL A 166 -21.27 -9.50 12.40
C VAL A 166 -20.55 -10.58 11.59
N ARG A 167 -19.22 -10.58 11.58
CA ARG A 167 -18.43 -11.62 10.91
C ARG A 167 -18.64 -13.00 11.54
N ARG A 168 -18.68 -13.07 12.87
CA ARG A 168 -18.98 -14.30 13.59
C ARG A 168 -20.36 -14.84 13.23
N GLY A 169 -21.40 -14.01 13.31
CA GLY A 169 -22.76 -14.42 12.98
C GLY A 169 -22.93 -14.84 11.52
N GLN A 170 -22.20 -14.20 10.57
CA GLN A 170 -22.16 -14.68 9.19
C GLN A 170 -21.51 -16.07 9.08
N LYS A 171 -20.40 -16.30 9.77
CA LYS A 171 -19.70 -17.60 9.76
C LYS A 171 -20.55 -18.70 10.36
N GLU A 172 -21.21 -18.44 11.48
CA GLU A 172 -22.08 -19.39 12.17
C GLU A 172 -23.34 -19.73 11.37
N SER A 173 -23.96 -18.72 10.74
CA SER A 173 -25.18 -18.93 9.92
C SER A 173 -24.89 -19.45 8.52
N GLY A 174 -23.65 -19.38 8.02
CA GLY A 174 -23.28 -19.67 6.64
C GLY A 174 -23.85 -18.69 5.61
N LYS A 175 -24.56 -17.65 6.05
CA LYS A 175 -25.27 -16.70 5.17
C LYS A 175 -24.47 -15.44 4.96
N LYS A 176 -24.19 -15.09 3.71
CA LYS A 176 -23.62 -13.79 3.31
C LYS A 176 -24.75 -12.76 3.22
N ARG A 177 -24.50 -11.54 3.73
CA ARG A 177 -25.52 -10.48 3.74
C ARG A 177 -25.48 -9.65 2.47
N PRO A 178 -26.59 -9.56 1.72
CA PRO A 178 -26.77 -8.60 0.64
C PRO A 178 -26.98 -7.18 1.21
N GLY A 179 -27.02 -6.16 0.35
CA GLY A 179 -27.35 -4.78 0.74
C GLY A 179 -26.21 -3.96 1.33
N LEU A 180 -25.06 -4.55 1.60
CA LEU A 180 -23.89 -3.83 2.16
C LEU A 180 -23.25 -2.82 1.19
N TYR A 181 -23.47 -2.97 -0.12
CA TYR A 181 -22.84 -2.15 -1.14
C TYR A 181 -23.84 -1.25 -1.86
N PRO A 182 -23.65 0.09 -1.85
CA PRO A 182 -24.54 1.01 -2.59
C PRO A 182 -24.59 0.64 -4.07
N GLY A 183 -25.78 0.63 -4.65
CA GLY A 183 -26.02 0.35 -6.07
C GLY A 183 -25.68 -1.08 -6.52
N ARG A 184 -25.29 -1.99 -5.61
CA ARG A 184 -24.96 -3.39 -5.90
C ARG A 184 -25.57 -4.31 -4.84
N VAL A 185 -26.89 -4.41 -4.83
CA VAL A 185 -27.67 -5.11 -3.79
C VAL A 185 -27.27 -6.58 -3.66
N SER A 186 -26.99 -7.28 -4.76
CA SER A 186 -26.59 -8.69 -4.76
C SER A 186 -25.15 -8.95 -4.33
N ARG A 187 -24.30 -7.90 -4.27
CA ARG A 187 -22.90 -8.07 -3.89
C ARG A 187 -22.77 -8.36 -2.39
N THR A 188 -22.14 -9.47 -2.08
CA THR A 188 -21.88 -9.92 -0.70
C THR A 188 -20.39 -9.96 -0.39
N THR A 189 -20.04 -10.07 0.89
CA THR A 189 -18.65 -10.25 1.36
C THR A 189 -18.63 -11.18 2.57
N GLU A 190 -17.56 -11.95 2.70
CA GLU A 190 -17.31 -12.80 3.88
C GLU A 190 -16.75 -11.99 5.06
N SER A 191 -16.14 -10.83 4.76
CA SER A 191 -15.47 -9.99 5.75
C SER A 191 -16.00 -8.54 5.70
N PRO A 192 -17.27 -8.30 6.10
CA PRO A 192 -17.81 -6.96 6.18
C PRO A 192 -17.02 -6.11 7.19
N THR A 193 -16.78 -4.83 6.87
CA THR A 193 -16.19 -3.89 7.83
C THR A 193 -17.29 -3.22 8.65
N GLY A 194 -17.01 -2.90 9.93
CA GLY A 194 -17.97 -2.25 10.81
C GLY A 194 -18.51 -0.94 10.24
N SER A 195 -17.65 -0.12 9.62
CA SER A 195 -18.07 1.13 8.96
C SER A 195 -19.04 0.89 7.79
N ARG A 196 -18.82 -0.18 7.02
CA ARG A 196 -19.71 -0.54 5.91
C ARG A 196 -21.08 -1.00 6.42
N VAL A 197 -21.10 -1.79 7.50
CA VAL A 197 -22.33 -2.21 8.17
C VAL A 197 -23.13 -1.00 8.66
N LEU A 198 -22.49 -0.08 9.39
CA LEU A 198 -23.15 1.14 9.86
C LEU A 198 -23.67 2.02 8.72
N SER A 199 -22.86 2.22 7.68
CA SER A 199 -23.28 2.98 6.50
C SER A 199 -24.45 2.32 5.75
N ALA A 200 -24.52 0.99 5.76
CA ALA A 200 -25.62 0.26 5.15
C ALA A 200 -26.90 0.44 5.98
N ILE A 201 -26.84 0.27 7.30
CA ILE A 201 -27.97 0.49 8.20
C ILE A 201 -28.47 1.92 8.08
N ALA A 202 -27.58 2.92 8.05
CA ALA A 202 -27.95 4.33 7.92
C ALA A 202 -28.70 4.65 6.59
N ARG A 203 -28.50 3.85 5.54
CA ARG A 203 -29.23 4.02 4.28
C ARG A 203 -30.61 3.40 4.27
N GLU A 204 -30.87 2.44 5.14
CA GLU A 204 -32.14 1.71 5.17
C GLU A 204 -33.34 2.54 5.64
N GLY A 205 -33.10 3.69 6.28
CA GLY A 205 -34.18 4.64 6.62
C GLY A 205 -35.20 4.10 7.62
N ILE A 206 -34.74 3.61 8.78
CA ILE A 206 -35.66 3.21 9.86
C ILE A 206 -36.44 4.42 10.37
N THR A 207 -37.76 4.34 10.31
CA THR A 207 -38.65 5.46 10.75
C THR A 207 -39.38 5.06 12.03
N ALA A 208 -39.32 5.93 13.02
CA ALA A 208 -40.16 5.87 14.21
C ALA A 208 -41.18 7.05 14.16
N THR A 209 -42.44 6.73 14.23
CA THR A 209 -43.54 7.72 14.18
C THR A 209 -44.23 7.78 15.53
N GLU A 210 -44.34 8.96 16.07
CA GLU A 210 -45.15 9.20 17.27
C GLU A 210 -46.61 9.40 16.85
N VAL A 211 -47.50 8.62 17.43
CA VAL A 211 -48.94 8.64 17.12
C VAL A 211 -49.72 8.86 18.42
N GLY A 212 -50.66 9.81 18.40
CA GLY A 212 -51.49 10.16 19.55
C GLY A 212 -51.23 11.57 20.08
N ASP A 213 -52.05 12.00 20.98
CA ASP A 213 -51.98 13.29 21.69
C ASP A 213 -51.97 13.09 23.21
N GLY A 214 -51.38 14.03 23.94
CA GLY A 214 -51.33 14.02 25.40
C GLY A 214 -50.74 12.71 25.98
N GLU A 215 -51.45 12.15 26.99
CA GLU A 215 -51.02 10.92 27.68
C GLU A 215 -51.15 9.63 26.83
N GLY A 216 -51.76 9.71 25.63
CA GLY A 216 -51.97 8.59 24.70
C GLY A 216 -50.89 8.39 23.68
N ARG A 217 -49.77 9.09 23.76
CA ARG A 217 -48.67 8.98 22.80
C ARG A 217 -48.07 7.59 22.74
N ARG A 218 -47.95 7.07 21.54
CA ARG A 218 -47.30 5.76 21.27
C ARG A 218 -46.34 5.86 20.09
N TRP A 219 -45.21 5.21 20.22
CA TRP A 219 -44.25 5.08 19.13
C TRP A 219 -44.57 3.88 18.24
N HIS A 220 -44.68 4.14 16.96
CA HIS A 220 -44.77 3.08 15.95
C HIS A 220 -43.48 3.01 15.15
N LEU A 221 -42.85 1.84 15.14
CA LEU A 221 -41.63 1.59 14.38
C LEU A 221 -42.02 1.01 13.03
N SER A 222 -41.43 1.51 11.92
CA SER A 222 -41.53 0.85 10.60
C SER A 222 -40.97 -0.53 10.66
N PRO A 223 -41.47 -1.49 9.84
CA PRO A 223 -40.85 -2.83 9.74
C PRO A 223 -39.36 -2.69 9.47
N LEU A 224 -38.52 -3.42 10.23
CA LEU A 224 -37.07 -3.36 10.06
C LEU A 224 -36.67 -4.06 8.77
N PRO A 225 -35.80 -3.45 7.95
CA PRO A 225 -35.23 -4.07 6.77
C PRO A 225 -34.49 -5.37 7.11
N GLU A 226 -34.47 -6.34 6.20
CA GLU A 226 -33.81 -7.65 6.38
C GLU A 226 -32.32 -7.52 6.78
N LEU A 227 -31.62 -6.53 6.21
CA LEU A 227 -30.24 -6.24 6.57
C LEU A 227 -30.11 -5.92 8.06
N VAL A 228 -30.99 -5.05 8.58
CA VAL A 228 -30.97 -4.61 9.98
C VAL A 228 -31.30 -5.76 10.92
N GLN A 229 -32.37 -6.50 10.64
CA GLN A 229 -32.75 -7.72 11.39
C GLN A 229 -31.60 -8.71 11.46
N GLY A 230 -30.96 -8.97 10.32
CA GLY A 230 -29.82 -9.83 10.25
C GLY A 230 -28.60 -9.35 11.05
N VAL A 231 -28.33 -8.06 11.10
CA VAL A 231 -27.25 -7.50 11.93
C VAL A 231 -27.60 -7.62 13.40
N LEU A 232 -28.82 -7.28 13.80
CA LEU A 232 -29.31 -7.45 15.19
C LEU A 232 -29.17 -8.91 15.66
N SER A 233 -29.59 -9.86 14.84
CA SER A 233 -29.42 -11.29 15.13
C SER A 233 -27.98 -11.67 15.38
N SER A 234 -27.03 -11.13 14.56
CA SER A 234 -25.58 -11.37 14.77
C SER A 234 -25.04 -10.78 16.07
N LEU A 235 -25.71 -9.74 16.59
CA LEU A 235 -25.38 -9.11 17.86
C LEU A 235 -26.06 -9.78 19.05
N GLY A 236 -26.90 -10.80 18.83
CA GLY A 236 -27.74 -11.40 19.86
C GLY A 236 -28.86 -10.46 20.35
N LEU A 237 -29.24 -9.50 19.50
CA LEU A 237 -30.27 -8.49 19.81
C LEU A 237 -31.54 -8.78 19.02
N SER A 238 -32.70 -8.41 19.61
CA SER A 238 -33.99 -8.43 18.94
C SER A 238 -34.47 -7.02 18.58
N GLU A 239 -35.49 -6.93 17.74
CA GLU A 239 -36.16 -5.66 17.39
C GLU A 239 -36.65 -4.89 18.61
N ALA A 240 -36.92 -5.57 19.73
CA ALA A 240 -37.35 -4.95 21.00
C ALA A 240 -36.37 -3.89 21.53
N ILE A 241 -35.10 -3.88 21.05
CA ILE A 241 -34.15 -2.84 21.45
C ILE A 241 -34.62 -1.44 21.01
N TYR A 242 -35.24 -1.31 19.82
CA TYR A 242 -35.78 -0.04 19.34
C TYR A 242 -36.96 0.44 20.18
N ASN A 243 -37.85 -0.49 20.58
CA ASN A 243 -38.97 -0.14 21.47
C ASN A 243 -38.48 0.33 22.83
N ARG A 244 -37.41 -0.25 23.37
CA ARG A 244 -36.78 0.19 24.63
C ARG A 244 -36.16 1.58 24.50
N ILE A 245 -35.50 1.90 23.39
CA ILE A 245 -34.92 3.21 23.14
C ILE A 245 -36.02 4.25 23.04
N LEU A 246 -37.08 3.97 22.31
CA LEU A 246 -38.25 4.89 22.17
C LEU A 246 -38.98 5.10 23.49
N ALA A 247 -39.13 4.06 24.31
CA ALA A 247 -39.75 4.18 25.65
C ALA A 247 -38.88 4.97 26.65
N SER A 248 -37.55 4.99 26.46
CA SER A 248 -36.65 5.78 27.34
C SER A 248 -36.50 7.24 26.91
N SER A 249 -37.12 7.65 25.81
CA SER A 249 -37.08 9.03 25.28
C SER A 249 -38.27 9.86 25.71
N ASN A 250 -39.16 9.30 26.51
CA ASN A 250 -40.25 9.97 27.25
C ASN A 250 -39.80 10.23 28.69
#